data_9f1dc953e158ac3e2cbf003ba8ab52f9
#
_entry.id   9f1dc953e158ac3e2cbf003ba8ab52f9
#
_cell.length_a   1.000
_cell.length_b   1.000
_cell.length_c   1.000
_cell.angle_alpha   90.00
_cell.angle_beta   90.00
_cell.angle_gamma   90.00
#
_symmetry.space_group_name_H-M   'P 1'
#
loop_
_entity.id
_entity.type
_entity.pdbx_description
1 polymer ?
#
loop_
_entity_poly.entity_id
_entity_poly.type
_entity_poly.pdbx_seq_one_letter_code
_entity_poly.pdbx_strand_id
1 'polypeptide(L)'
;NVQNYVRYKEDVKVSIVNIKQKRFVDYTPRELKVIFLPLVENISRKFATSQEASGVMSINDIIQEGSLQLCKAVDKIDRTRLFESEDIEKTLKSFLAKRIRGGIRRAIDINRGTMRIPEHKLNEMRKSKDEKMVAMFFNSIFLSIDANQNDENMVYQIPDKSDPYNEVLLNSYIISLLNKHLTSD
;
A
#
# COMPACT_ATOMS: atom_id res chain seq x y z
N ASN A 1 5.29 -12.04 10.21
CA ASN A 1 5.78 -10.91 9.40
C ASN A 1 7.11 -10.34 9.90
N VAL A 2 7.30 -10.13 11.22
CA VAL A 2 8.55 -9.60 11.78
C VAL A 2 9.72 -10.57 11.56
N GLN A 3 9.52 -11.86 11.80
CA GLN A 3 10.55 -12.90 11.60
C GLN A 3 11.03 -12.97 10.16
N ASN A 4 10.12 -12.87 9.19
CA ASN A 4 10.47 -12.84 7.77
C ASN A 4 11.29 -11.60 7.40
N TYR A 5 10.98 -10.47 8.02
CA TYR A 5 11.75 -9.24 7.82
C TYR A 5 13.17 -9.33 8.39
N VAL A 6 13.33 -9.92 9.59
CA VAL A 6 14.65 -10.14 10.20
C VAL A 6 15.48 -11.07 9.34
N ARG A 7 14.92 -12.22 8.91
CA ARG A 7 15.59 -13.16 8.02
C ARG A 7 16.03 -12.48 6.71
N TYR A 8 15.15 -11.73 6.08
CA TYR A 8 15.49 -10.95 4.87
C TYR A 8 16.71 -10.05 5.08
N LYS A 9 16.79 -9.33 6.22
CA LYS A 9 17.93 -8.47 6.53
C LYS A 9 19.25 -9.24 6.66
N GLU A 10 19.21 -10.40 7.29
CA GLU A 10 20.38 -11.26 7.44
C GLU A 10 20.84 -11.79 6.09
N ASP A 11 19.94 -12.30 5.26
CA ASP A 11 20.24 -12.80 3.92
C ASP A 11 20.86 -11.72 3.03
N VAL A 12 20.33 -10.49 3.09
CA VAL A 12 20.88 -9.34 2.36
C VAL A 12 22.29 -9.02 2.82
N LYS A 13 22.55 -8.98 4.15
CA LYS A 13 23.89 -8.73 4.68
C LYS A 13 24.89 -9.77 4.21
N VAL A 14 24.56 -11.07 4.32
CA VAL A 14 25.40 -12.17 3.86
C VAL A 14 25.69 -12.05 2.36
N SER A 15 24.67 -11.75 1.57
CA SER A 15 24.80 -11.60 0.13
C SER A 15 25.73 -10.45 -0.26
N ILE A 16 25.69 -9.33 0.48
CA ILE A 16 26.58 -8.17 0.24
C ILE A 16 28.03 -8.52 0.58
N VAL A 17 28.27 -9.20 1.72
CA VAL A 17 29.62 -9.59 2.15
C VAL A 17 30.28 -10.51 1.13
N ASN A 18 29.52 -11.35 0.45
CA ASN A 18 30.03 -12.28 -0.56
C ASN A 18 30.42 -11.59 -1.89
N ILE A 19 30.05 -10.31 -2.08
CA ILE A 19 30.42 -9.56 -3.28
C ILE A 19 31.79 -8.91 -3.08
N LYS A 20 32.75 -9.21 -3.98
CA LYS A 20 34.06 -8.56 -3.99
C LYS A 20 33.91 -7.06 -4.22
N GLN A 21 34.62 -6.24 -3.42
CA GLN A 21 34.64 -4.78 -3.62
C GLN A 21 35.32 -4.45 -4.96
N LYS A 22 34.58 -3.70 -5.78
CA LYS A 22 34.98 -3.18 -7.09
C LYS A 22 34.59 -1.72 -7.22
N ARG A 23 35.05 -1.04 -8.26
CA ARG A 23 34.49 0.28 -8.62
C ARG A 23 33.05 0.12 -9.09
N PHE A 24 32.18 1.10 -8.83
CA PHE A 24 30.75 0.99 -9.17
C PHE A 24 30.47 0.73 -10.65
N VAL A 25 31.39 1.10 -11.52
CA VAL A 25 31.30 0.86 -12.96
C VAL A 25 31.52 -0.60 -13.33
N ASP A 26 32.35 -1.30 -12.56
CA ASP A 26 32.80 -2.68 -12.84
C ASP A 26 31.81 -3.73 -12.28
N TYR A 27 30.79 -3.31 -11.52
CA TYR A 27 29.76 -4.21 -11.01
C TYR A 27 28.84 -4.69 -12.13
N THR A 28 28.51 -5.97 -12.07
CA THR A 28 27.46 -6.54 -12.91
C THR A 28 26.08 -6.02 -12.48
N PRO A 29 25.06 -6.02 -13.35
CA PRO A 29 23.69 -5.65 -12.97
C PRO A 29 23.16 -6.46 -11.78
N ARG A 30 23.54 -7.72 -11.66
CA ARG A 30 23.16 -8.59 -10.53
C ARG A 30 23.79 -8.11 -9.22
N GLU A 31 25.08 -7.83 -9.22
CA GLU A 31 25.80 -7.32 -8.04
C GLU A 31 25.26 -5.96 -7.61
N LEU A 32 24.96 -5.04 -8.55
CA LEU A 32 24.35 -3.74 -8.25
C LEU A 32 22.98 -3.91 -7.59
N LYS A 33 22.15 -4.84 -8.06
CA LYS A 33 20.84 -5.10 -7.45
C LYS A 33 20.99 -5.48 -5.97
N VAL A 34 21.94 -6.35 -5.64
CA VAL A 34 22.19 -6.80 -4.26
C VAL A 34 22.77 -5.69 -3.40
N ILE A 35 23.77 -4.94 -3.90
CA ILE A 35 24.44 -3.85 -3.16
C ILE A 35 23.43 -2.74 -2.77
N PHE A 36 22.41 -2.49 -3.61
CA PHE A 36 21.43 -1.44 -3.37
C PHE A 36 20.14 -1.91 -2.67
N LEU A 37 20.02 -3.18 -2.24
CA LEU A 37 18.90 -3.65 -1.41
C LEU A 37 18.75 -2.86 -0.09
N PRO A 38 19.81 -2.49 0.66
CA PRO A 38 19.68 -1.65 1.85
C PRO A 38 19.09 -0.27 1.56
N LEU A 39 19.34 0.29 0.37
CA LEU A 39 18.72 1.53 -0.06
C LEU A 39 17.20 1.38 -0.22
N VAL A 40 16.75 0.24 -0.78
CA VAL A 40 15.32 -0.08 -0.88
C VAL A 40 14.70 -0.16 0.50
N GLU A 41 15.32 -0.88 1.44
CA GLU A 41 14.84 -0.99 2.82
C GLU A 41 14.69 0.38 3.48
N ASN A 42 15.70 1.22 3.40
CA ASN A 42 15.68 2.57 3.99
C ASN A 42 14.58 3.46 3.40
N ILE A 43 14.30 3.33 2.11
CA ILE A 43 13.22 4.07 1.47
C ILE A 43 11.86 3.49 1.87
N SER A 44 11.71 2.17 1.87
CA SER A 44 10.49 1.46 2.20
C SER A 44 10.02 1.75 3.63
N ARG A 45 10.94 1.79 4.59
CA ARG A 45 10.64 2.14 6.00
C ARG A 45 9.95 3.49 6.14
N LYS A 46 10.29 4.46 5.30
CA LYS A 46 9.66 5.79 5.34
C LYS A 46 8.20 5.78 4.89
N PHE A 47 7.81 4.80 4.09
CA PHE A 47 6.43 4.62 3.65
C PHE A 47 5.61 3.73 4.60
N ALA A 48 6.27 2.90 5.39
CA ALA A 48 5.62 1.95 6.30
C ALA A 48 5.42 2.49 7.73
N THR A 49 5.50 3.83 7.91
CA THR A 49 5.40 4.46 9.22
C THR A 49 3.99 4.50 9.79
N SER A 50 2.96 4.50 8.93
CA SER A 50 1.57 4.46 9.36
C SER A 50 0.72 3.70 8.36
N GLN A 51 -0.40 3.15 8.80
CA GLN A 51 -1.37 2.48 7.94
C GLN A 51 -1.99 3.46 6.93
N GLU A 52 -2.13 4.73 7.30
CA GLU A 52 -2.60 5.79 6.41
C GLU A 52 -1.62 6.03 5.24
N ALA A 53 -0.31 5.87 5.48
CA ALA A 53 0.71 6.04 4.46
C ALA A 53 0.84 4.81 3.55
N SER A 54 0.76 3.59 4.11
CA SER A 54 0.97 2.33 3.39
C SER A 54 -0.32 1.69 2.87
N GLY A 55 -1.48 2.11 3.38
CA GLY A 55 -2.76 1.48 3.07
C GLY A 55 -2.80 0.04 3.57
N VAL A 56 -3.18 -0.89 2.70
CA VAL A 56 -3.25 -2.33 2.99
C VAL A 56 -1.88 -3.01 2.91
N MET A 57 -0.88 -2.35 2.33
CA MET A 57 0.44 -2.95 2.08
C MET A 57 1.24 -3.10 3.36
N SER A 58 1.75 -4.30 3.61
CA SER A 58 2.71 -4.57 4.67
C SER A 58 4.10 -4.00 4.32
N ILE A 59 4.99 -3.88 5.32
CA ILE A 59 6.38 -3.49 5.08
C ILE A 59 7.08 -4.42 4.08
N ASN A 60 6.75 -5.72 4.10
CA ASN A 60 7.33 -6.69 3.19
C ASN A 60 6.86 -6.46 1.74
N ASP A 61 5.57 -6.12 1.54
CA ASP A 61 5.04 -5.80 0.22
C ASP A 61 5.71 -4.54 -0.34
N ILE A 62 5.89 -3.51 0.50
CA ILE A 62 6.57 -2.27 0.11
C ILE A 62 8.03 -2.52 -0.26
N ILE A 63 8.74 -3.39 0.49
CA ILE A 63 10.12 -3.78 0.17
C ILE A 63 10.18 -4.56 -1.15
N GLN A 64 9.24 -5.47 -1.39
CA GLN A 64 9.18 -6.24 -2.64
C GLN A 64 8.92 -5.33 -3.85
N GLU A 65 7.96 -4.41 -3.75
CA GLU A 65 7.71 -3.42 -4.79
C GLU A 65 8.92 -2.51 -5.03
N GLY A 66 9.57 -2.06 -3.95
CA GLY A 66 10.80 -1.29 -4.04
C GLY A 66 11.93 -2.07 -4.73
N SER A 67 12.07 -3.36 -4.42
CA SER A 67 13.06 -4.26 -5.02
C SER A 67 12.77 -4.50 -6.51
N LEU A 68 11.51 -4.65 -6.88
CA LEU A 68 11.08 -4.75 -8.28
C LEU A 68 11.46 -3.48 -9.06
N GLN A 69 11.23 -2.31 -8.46
CA GLN A 69 11.62 -1.03 -9.09
C GLN A 69 13.13 -0.86 -9.16
N LEU A 70 13.88 -1.32 -8.16
CA LEU A 70 15.34 -1.37 -8.21
C LEU A 70 15.81 -2.20 -9.41
N CYS A 71 15.28 -3.41 -9.59
CA CYS A 71 15.63 -4.27 -10.72
C CYS A 71 15.37 -3.57 -12.06
N LYS A 72 14.18 -3.01 -12.25
CA LYS A 72 13.82 -2.25 -13.46
C LYS A 72 14.70 -1.01 -13.68
N ALA A 73 15.13 -0.36 -12.59
CA ALA A 73 15.97 0.82 -12.68
C ALA A 73 17.42 0.46 -13.04
N VAL A 74 17.98 -0.60 -12.45
CA VAL A 74 19.34 -1.07 -12.76
C VAL A 74 19.46 -1.46 -14.21
N ASP A 75 18.46 -2.12 -14.79
CA ASP A 75 18.46 -2.53 -16.20
C ASP A 75 18.39 -1.32 -17.18
N LYS A 76 17.98 -0.13 -16.67
CA LYS A 76 17.88 1.13 -17.44
C LYS A 76 19.02 2.11 -17.17
N ILE A 77 20.08 1.68 -16.49
CA ILE A 77 21.22 2.54 -16.22
C ILE A 77 21.99 2.80 -17.52
N ASP A 78 22.13 4.07 -17.85
CA ASP A 78 23.01 4.52 -18.92
C ASP A 78 24.43 4.67 -18.36
N ARG A 79 25.29 3.73 -18.73
CA ARG A 79 26.68 3.68 -18.25
C ARG A 79 27.50 4.85 -18.79
N THR A 80 27.20 5.38 -19.96
CA THR A 80 27.95 6.49 -20.55
C THR A 80 27.80 7.76 -19.71
N ARG A 81 26.59 8.06 -19.29
CA ARG A 81 26.32 9.20 -18.38
C ARG A 81 26.91 9.03 -16.99
N LEU A 82 27.09 7.78 -16.53
CA LEU A 82 27.75 7.54 -15.24
C LEU A 82 29.25 7.86 -15.29
N PHE A 83 29.90 7.60 -16.42
CA PHE A 83 31.33 7.91 -16.58
C PHE A 83 31.60 9.42 -16.60
N GLU A 84 30.66 10.24 -17.03
CA GLU A 84 30.78 11.69 -17.09
C GLU A 84 30.55 12.37 -15.72
N SER A 85 30.06 11.65 -14.71
CA SER A 85 29.75 12.22 -13.40
C SER A 85 30.99 12.23 -12.49
N GLU A 86 31.19 13.33 -11.76
CA GLU A 86 32.30 13.48 -10.78
C GLU A 86 32.19 12.43 -9.65
N ASP A 87 30.96 12.12 -9.20
CA ASP A 87 30.70 11.14 -8.14
C ASP A 87 29.68 10.12 -8.63
N ILE A 88 30.19 9.00 -9.12
CA ILE A 88 29.40 7.90 -9.70
C ILE A 88 28.45 7.31 -8.65
N GLU A 89 28.93 7.11 -7.42
CA GLU A 89 28.13 6.50 -6.35
C GLU A 89 26.93 7.36 -5.98
N LYS A 90 27.15 8.65 -5.77
CA LYS A 90 26.10 9.61 -5.42
C LYS A 90 25.06 9.77 -6.53
N THR A 91 25.53 9.85 -7.77
CA THR A 91 24.66 9.94 -8.95
C THR A 91 23.80 8.70 -9.09
N LEU A 92 24.40 7.52 -8.94
CA LEU A 92 23.69 6.24 -9.01
C LEU A 92 22.67 6.08 -7.88
N LYS A 93 23.07 6.38 -6.64
CA LYS A 93 22.15 6.38 -5.47
C LYS A 93 20.95 7.32 -5.68
N SER A 94 21.20 8.52 -6.17
CA SER A 94 20.15 9.51 -6.42
C SER A 94 19.17 9.03 -7.50
N PHE A 95 19.69 8.50 -8.61
CA PHE A 95 18.88 7.95 -9.69
C PHE A 95 18.00 6.80 -9.21
N LEU A 96 18.61 5.81 -8.54
CA LEU A 96 17.90 4.64 -8.02
C LEU A 96 16.85 5.03 -6.97
N ALA A 97 17.22 5.90 -6.00
CA ALA A 97 16.30 6.37 -4.96
C ALA A 97 15.05 7.05 -5.52
N LYS A 98 15.20 7.87 -6.57
CA LYS A 98 14.08 8.53 -7.23
C LYS A 98 13.13 7.52 -7.88
N ARG A 99 13.67 6.50 -8.56
CA ARG A 99 12.88 5.44 -9.22
C ARG A 99 12.17 4.54 -8.22
N ILE A 100 12.88 4.09 -7.17
CA ILE A 100 12.33 3.25 -6.11
C ILE A 100 11.19 3.98 -5.40
N ARG A 101 11.40 5.24 -4.98
CA ARG A 101 10.38 6.06 -4.30
C ARG A 101 9.13 6.25 -5.16
N GLY A 102 9.32 6.55 -6.44
CA GLY A 102 8.21 6.71 -7.38
C GLY A 102 7.42 5.41 -7.58
N GLY A 103 8.10 4.27 -7.67
CA GLY A 103 7.48 2.97 -7.81
C GLY A 103 6.69 2.54 -6.58
N ILE A 104 7.27 2.68 -5.38
CA ILE A 104 6.58 2.38 -4.12
C ILE A 104 5.31 3.24 -3.99
N ARG A 105 5.41 4.55 -4.23
CA ARG A 105 4.24 5.43 -4.17
C ARG A 105 3.13 4.98 -5.11
N ARG A 106 3.48 4.62 -6.34
CA ARG A 106 2.51 4.12 -7.33
C ARG A 106 1.88 2.80 -6.89
N ALA A 107 2.64 1.87 -6.32
CA ALA A 107 2.13 0.61 -5.80
C ALA A 107 1.13 0.84 -4.65
N ILE A 108 1.46 1.73 -3.71
CA ILE A 108 0.55 2.14 -2.63
C ILE A 108 -0.74 2.75 -3.21
N ASP A 109 -0.64 3.64 -4.18
CA ASP A 109 -1.81 4.29 -4.81
C ASP A 109 -2.72 3.30 -5.53
N ILE A 110 -2.15 2.26 -6.15
CA ILE A 110 -2.91 1.20 -6.82
C ILE A 110 -3.67 0.32 -5.81
N ASN A 111 -3.03 0.02 -4.67
CA ASN A 111 -3.56 -0.90 -3.67
C ASN A 111 -4.29 -0.19 -2.51
N ARG A 112 -4.58 1.09 -2.65
CA ARG A 112 -5.13 1.92 -1.58
C ARG A 112 -6.57 1.57 -1.23
N GLY A 113 -7.38 1.19 -2.21
CA GLY A 113 -8.80 0.96 -2.02
C GLY A 113 -9.38 -0.06 -3.01
N THR A 114 -10.62 -0.46 -2.80
CA THR A 114 -11.35 -1.39 -3.67
C THR A 114 -11.50 -0.83 -5.10
N MET A 115 -11.75 0.47 -5.21
CA MET A 115 -11.80 1.15 -6.50
C MET A 115 -10.52 1.93 -6.74
N ARG A 116 -9.91 1.69 -7.91
CA ARG A 116 -8.71 2.41 -8.31
C ARG A 116 -9.03 3.85 -8.68
N ILE A 117 -8.45 4.79 -7.94
CA ILE A 117 -8.49 6.21 -8.29
C ILE A 117 -7.32 6.53 -9.24
N PRO A 118 -7.55 7.22 -10.37
CA PRO A 118 -6.48 7.62 -11.27
C PRO A 118 -5.41 8.48 -10.59
N GLU A 119 -4.14 8.29 -10.95
CA GLU A 119 -2.98 8.94 -10.31
C GLU A 119 -3.07 10.48 -10.34
N HIS A 120 -3.58 11.05 -11.45
CA HIS A 120 -3.75 12.50 -11.54
C HIS A 120 -4.76 13.04 -10.53
N LYS A 121 -5.86 12.31 -10.28
CA LYS A 121 -6.86 12.68 -9.26
C LYS A 121 -6.31 12.55 -7.85
N LEU A 122 -5.54 11.50 -7.54
CA LEU A 122 -4.85 11.37 -6.26
C LEU A 122 -3.86 12.52 -6.01
N ASN A 123 -3.14 12.93 -7.05
CA ASN A 123 -2.21 14.07 -6.95
C ASN A 123 -2.96 15.40 -6.76
N GLU A 124 -4.12 15.57 -7.38
CA GLU A 124 -4.99 16.73 -7.18
C GLU A 124 -5.53 16.75 -5.73
N MET A 125 -6.07 15.63 -5.24
CA MET A 125 -6.55 15.48 -3.87
C MET A 125 -5.47 15.80 -2.83
N ARG A 126 -4.23 15.31 -3.02
CA ARG A 126 -3.10 15.58 -2.12
C ARG A 126 -2.70 17.06 -2.07
N LYS A 127 -2.93 17.80 -3.14
CA LYS A 127 -2.63 19.24 -3.23
C LYS A 127 -3.80 20.12 -2.82
N SER A 128 -5.01 19.55 -2.82
CA SER A 128 -6.23 20.28 -2.48
C SER A 128 -6.25 20.62 -0.99
N LYS A 129 -6.77 21.81 -0.69
CA LYS A 129 -7.14 22.24 0.66
C LYS A 129 -8.63 22.10 0.91
N ASP A 130 -9.39 21.56 -0.05
CA ASP A 130 -10.81 21.37 0.05
C ASP A 130 -11.10 20.15 0.95
N GLU A 131 -11.86 20.37 2.02
CA GLU A 131 -12.22 19.35 3.01
C GLU A 131 -12.93 18.14 2.37
N LYS A 132 -13.78 18.36 1.36
CA LYS A 132 -14.48 17.28 0.66
C LYS A 132 -13.51 16.38 -0.11
N MET A 133 -12.52 16.97 -0.76
CA MET A 133 -11.47 16.23 -1.49
C MET A 133 -10.57 15.46 -0.53
N VAL A 134 -10.24 16.07 0.62
CA VAL A 134 -9.44 15.43 1.68
C VAL A 134 -10.23 14.27 2.29
N ALA A 135 -11.51 14.46 2.62
CA ALA A 135 -12.37 13.40 3.13
C ALA A 135 -12.50 12.23 2.13
N MET A 136 -12.68 12.50 0.84
CA MET A 136 -12.71 11.48 -0.21
C MET A 136 -11.40 10.69 -0.28
N PHE A 137 -10.26 11.37 -0.12
CA PHE A 137 -8.94 10.73 -0.10
C PHE A 137 -8.81 9.76 1.09
N PHE A 138 -9.24 10.16 2.29
CA PHE A 138 -9.20 9.30 3.48
C PHE A 138 -10.25 8.17 3.42
N ASN A 139 -11.44 8.44 2.94
CA ASN A 139 -12.49 7.43 2.80
C ASN A 139 -12.19 6.35 1.73
N SER A 140 -11.18 6.57 0.90
CA SER A 140 -10.70 5.56 -0.06
C SER A 140 -9.80 4.48 0.57
N ILE A 141 -9.44 4.62 1.85
CA ILE A 141 -8.59 3.67 2.57
C ILE A 141 -9.48 2.57 3.17
N PHE A 142 -9.00 1.32 3.12
CA PHE A 142 -9.66 0.22 3.82
C PHE A 142 -9.57 0.41 5.33
N LEU A 143 -10.68 0.24 6.00
CA LEU A 143 -10.77 0.16 7.45
C LEU A 143 -11.04 -1.29 7.86
N SER A 144 -10.46 -1.72 8.98
CA SER A 144 -10.80 -3.01 9.56
C SER A 144 -12.13 -2.90 10.31
N ILE A 145 -13.03 -3.85 10.07
CA ILE A 145 -14.30 -3.94 10.81
C ILE A 145 -14.04 -4.38 12.26
N ASP A 146 -12.98 -5.18 12.46
CA ASP A 146 -12.61 -5.71 13.78
C ASP A 146 -11.60 -4.82 14.52
N ALA A 147 -11.24 -3.66 13.96
CA ALA A 147 -10.36 -2.72 14.65
C ALA A 147 -11.10 -2.10 15.84
N ASN A 148 -10.66 -2.40 17.04
CA ASN A 148 -11.10 -1.70 18.22
C ASN A 148 -10.71 -0.23 18.10
N GLN A 149 -11.69 0.63 17.92
CA GLN A 149 -11.48 2.06 18.12
C GLN A 149 -11.28 2.26 19.63
N ASN A 150 -10.19 2.84 20.01
CA ASN A 150 -9.60 3.19 21.31
C ASN A 150 -10.50 3.27 22.57
N ASP A 151 -11.78 2.98 22.52
CA ASP A 151 -12.69 2.80 23.62
C ASP A 151 -12.93 1.30 23.83
N GLU A 152 -12.54 0.80 24.96
CA GLU A 152 -12.51 -0.62 25.36
C GLU A 152 -13.83 -1.38 25.19
N ASN A 153 -14.90 -0.76 24.74
CA ASN A 153 -16.25 -1.35 24.63
C ASN A 153 -17.01 -1.07 23.33
N MET A 154 -16.43 -0.37 22.36
CA MET A 154 -17.15 -0.11 21.09
C MET A 154 -16.56 -0.94 19.94
N VAL A 155 -17.15 -2.09 19.70
CA VAL A 155 -17.02 -2.81 18.43
C VAL A 155 -17.80 -2.01 17.38
N TYR A 156 -17.18 -1.65 16.26
CA TYR A 156 -17.87 -1.01 15.14
C TYR A 156 -18.95 -1.96 14.61
N GLN A 157 -20.19 -1.69 14.93
CA GLN A 157 -21.32 -2.47 14.46
C GLN A 157 -21.89 -1.81 13.20
N ILE A 158 -21.90 -2.55 12.11
CA ILE A 158 -22.61 -2.15 10.90
C ILE A 158 -24.09 -2.40 11.16
N PRO A 159 -24.94 -1.33 11.18
CA PRO A 159 -26.36 -1.53 11.41
C PRO A 159 -26.96 -2.35 10.28
N ASP A 160 -27.63 -3.43 10.63
CA ASP A 160 -28.47 -4.17 9.70
C ASP A 160 -29.73 -3.35 9.38
N LYS A 161 -29.93 -3.09 8.09
CA LYS A 161 -31.12 -2.35 7.62
C LYS A 161 -32.29 -3.29 7.37
N SER A 162 -32.11 -4.60 7.47
CA SER A 162 -33.19 -5.55 7.41
C SER A 162 -34.02 -5.44 8.69
N ASP A 163 -35.30 -5.18 8.56
CA ASP A 163 -36.24 -5.27 9.64
C ASP A 163 -36.95 -6.64 9.55
N PRO A 164 -36.48 -7.65 10.32
CA PRO A 164 -37.03 -9.01 10.24
C PRO A 164 -38.50 -9.06 10.74
N TYR A 165 -38.97 -8.03 11.42
CA TYR A 165 -40.32 -7.95 11.92
C TYR A 165 -41.29 -7.36 10.89
N ASN A 166 -40.79 -6.69 9.85
CA ASN A 166 -41.66 -6.06 8.85
C ASN A 166 -42.46 -7.09 8.05
N GLU A 167 -41.91 -8.23 7.73
CA GLU A 167 -42.64 -9.34 7.07
C GLU A 167 -43.69 -9.94 8.01
N VAL A 168 -43.35 -10.13 9.28
CA VAL A 168 -44.29 -10.68 10.29
C VAL A 168 -45.44 -9.73 10.52
N LEU A 169 -45.18 -8.42 10.65
CA LEU A 169 -46.16 -7.38 10.79
C LEU A 169 -47.06 -7.29 9.54
N LEU A 170 -46.47 -7.36 8.35
CA LEU A 170 -47.23 -7.35 7.09
C LEU A 170 -48.15 -8.56 6.97
N ASN A 171 -47.65 -9.74 7.28
CA ASN A 171 -48.44 -10.97 7.28
C ASN A 171 -49.57 -10.93 8.31
N SER A 172 -49.30 -10.47 9.52
CA SER A 172 -50.32 -10.28 10.57
C SER A 172 -51.38 -9.27 10.16
N TYR A 173 -50.98 -8.18 9.50
CA TYR A 173 -51.90 -7.17 8.98
C TYR A 173 -52.76 -7.73 7.84
N ILE A 174 -52.18 -8.49 6.90
CA ILE A 174 -52.95 -9.13 5.81
C ILE A 174 -53.97 -10.13 6.39
N ILE A 175 -53.58 -10.97 7.35
CA ILE A 175 -54.47 -11.93 7.99
C ILE A 175 -55.60 -11.18 8.72
N SER A 176 -55.32 -10.10 9.39
CA SER A 176 -56.35 -9.25 10.05
C SER A 176 -57.32 -8.67 9.05
N LEU A 177 -56.87 -8.19 7.89
CA LEU A 177 -57.72 -7.69 6.82
C LEU A 177 -58.57 -8.79 6.20
N LEU A 178 -58.02 -9.98 5.96
CA LEU A 178 -58.76 -11.10 5.45
C LEU A 178 -59.85 -11.54 6.41
N ASN A 179 -59.58 -11.66 7.69
CA ASN A 179 -60.55 -12.00 8.72
C ASN A 179 -61.68 -10.94 8.89
N LYS A 180 -61.38 -9.69 8.58
CA LYS A 180 -62.33 -8.59 8.66
C LYS A 180 -63.29 -8.52 7.46
N HIS A 181 -62.86 -8.92 6.29
CA HIS A 181 -63.58 -8.75 5.02
C HIS A 181 -64.04 -10.04 4.37
N LEU A 182 -63.50 -11.18 4.79
CA LEU A 182 -64.00 -12.49 4.39
C LEU A 182 -64.91 -12.99 5.53
N THR A 183 -66.20 -12.94 5.31
CA THR A 183 -67.19 -13.67 6.13
C THR A 183 -67.04 -15.17 5.83
N SER A 184 -66.97 -15.95 6.90
CA SER A 184 -67.05 -17.41 6.76
C SER A 184 -68.48 -17.76 6.28
N ASP A 185 -68.61 -18.20 5.02
CA ASP A 185 -69.75 -18.99 4.57
C ASP A 185 -69.54 -20.44 5.00
#